data_5837b814e9e714a0711fc1887e3374e3
#
_entry.id   5837b814e9e714a0711fc1887e3374e3
#
_cell.length_a   1.000
_cell.length_b   1.000
_cell.length_c   1.000
_cell.angle_alpha   90.00
_cell.angle_beta   90.00
_cell.angle_gamma   90.00
#
_symmetry.space_group_name_H-M   'P 1'
#
loop_
_entity.id
_entity.type
_entity.pdbx_description
1 polymer ?
#
loop_
_entity_poly.entity_id
_entity_poly.type
_entity_poly.pdbx_seq_one_letter_code
_entity_poly.pdbx_strand_id
1 'polypeptide(L)'
;MTKTYLLSTLIVLISIFLCACQFSTLSSSKKDTNKDKENIANMYTKKSTQNKKDWQVYQGDIAHVFYHPVITEPKVAFTQEKNQAKGNFDWMITADEFKRSLNELYKHHYILIDPHKAYDLKGKTVTRKELKLPKGKKPLILSIDDMNYYEYMRGHGYADRLVLDQKQHVVSETKDKNGKVTTSETNDIVPILNQFVKDHPDFSLNG
;
A
#
# COMPACT_ATOMS: atom_id res chain seq x y z
N MET A 1 44.71 58.01 -18.78
CA MET A 1 43.98 56.73 -18.92
C MET A 1 43.21 56.41 -17.68
N THR A 2 42.23 57.22 -17.23
CA THR A 2 41.51 57.00 -15.95
C THR A 2 40.08 57.51 -15.97
N LYS A 3 39.39 57.58 -17.12
CA LYS A 3 38.00 58.11 -17.19
C LYS A 3 36.96 57.12 -17.76
N THR A 4 37.35 55.92 -18.12
CA THR A 4 36.43 54.95 -18.78
C THR A 4 35.88 53.85 -17.86
N TYR A 5 36.33 53.73 -16.61
CA TYR A 5 35.87 52.67 -15.70
C TYR A 5 34.76 53.09 -14.73
N LEU A 6 34.40 54.37 -14.68
CA LEU A 6 33.37 54.84 -13.75
C LEU A 6 31.94 54.76 -14.32
N LEU A 7 31.79 54.53 -15.64
CA LEU A 7 30.46 54.47 -16.26
C LEU A 7 29.90 53.05 -16.38
N SER A 8 30.78 52.06 -16.33
CA SER A 8 30.35 50.64 -16.42
C SER A 8 29.86 50.06 -15.09
N THR A 9 30.31 50.62 -13.97
CA THR A 9 29.89 50.15 -12.62
C THR A 9 28.53 50.67 -12.20
N LEU A 10 28.06 51.77 -12.78
CA LEU A 10 26.76 52.36 -12.44
C LEU A 10 25.60 51.66 -13.15
N ILE A 11 25.83 51.09 -14.32
CA ILE A 11 24.79 50.36 -15.09
C ILE A 11 24.52 48.97 -14.51
N VAL A 12 25.50 48.35 -13.85
CA VAL A 12 25.33 47.03 -13.23
C VAL A 12 24.56 47.10 -11.90
N LEU A 13 24.62 48.25 -11.21
CA LEU A 13 23.88 48.43 -9.94
C LEU A 13 22.40 48.77 -10.12
N ILE A 14 21.97 49.22 -11.29
CA ILE A 14 20.54 49.54 -11.57
C ILE A 14 19.77 48.31 -12.05
N SER A 15 20.45 47.29 -12.60
CA SER A 15 19.79 46.06 -13.04
C SER A 15 19.49 45.05 -11.91
N ILE A 16 20.01 45.25 -10.70
CA ILE A 16 19.76 44.35 -9.56
C ILE A 16 18.52 44.77 -8.76
N PHE A 17 17.99 45.97 -8.96
CA PHE A 17 16.87 46.49 -8.15
C PHE A 17 15.48 46.32 -8.79
N LEU A 18 15.38 45.72 -9.99
CA LEU A 18 14.09 45.54 -10.67
C LEU A 18 13.60 44.06 -10.72
N CYS A 19 14.28 43.15 -10.01
CA CYS A 19 13.85 41.73 -9.96
C CYS A 19 13.33 41.28 -8.58
N ALA A 20 12.87 42.22 -7.76
CA ALA A 20 12.39 41.93 -6.40
C ALA A 20 10.93 42.35 -6.19
N CYS A 21 10.03 42.03 -7.11
CA CYS A 21 8.59 42.16 -6.85
C CYS A 21 7.80 41.26 -7.81
N GLN A 22 7.91 39.94 -7.64
CA GLN A 22 6.82 39.00 -7.92
C GLN A 22 7.07 37.68 -7.17
N PHE A 23 7.19 37.78 -5.86
CA PHE A 23 6.89 36.64 -5.02
C PHE A 23 5.39 36.64 -4.80
N SER A 24 4.65 36.08 -5.77
CA SER A 24 3.26 35.74 -5.54
C SER A 24 3.24 34.76 -4.40
N THR A 25 2.66 35.16 -3.29
CA THR A 25 2.27 34.31 -2.19
C THR A 25 1.44 33.16 -2.76
N LEU A 26 2.10 32.03 -3.00
CA LEU A 26 1.40 30.76 -3.12
C LEU A 26 0.81 30.48 -1.73
N SER A 27 -0.42 30.92 -1.54
CA SER A 27 -1.24 30.49 -0.42
C SER A 27 -1.28 28.98 -0.48
N SER A 28 -0.44 28.35 0.32
CA SER A 28 -0.56 26.94 0.65
C SER A 28 -1.91 26.79 1.34
N SER A 29 -2.95 26.50 0.55
CA SER A 29 -4.18 25.97 1.11
C SER A 29 -3.78 24.66 1.78
N LYS A 30 -3.74 24.62 3.09
CA LYS A 30 -3.78 23.40 3.88
C LYS A 30 -5.09 22.71 3.51
N LYS A 31 -5.06 21.92 2.44
CA LYS A 31 -6.13 21.02 2.10
C LYS A 31 -6.29 20.09 3.28
N ASP A 32 -7.49 19.98 3.78
CA ASP A 32 -7.86 19.27 5.00
C ASP A 32 -7.50 17.78 4.85
N THR A 33 -6.28 17.42 5.23
CA THR A 33 -5.75 16.04 5.13
C THR A 33 -6.55 15.05 5.96
N ASN A 34 -7.37 15.50 6.91
CA ASN A 34 -8.26 14.65 7.69
C ASN A 34 -9.51 14.25 6.89
N LYS A 35 -10.06 15.14 6.09
CA LYS A 35 -11.25 14.86 5.28
C LYS A 35 -10.94 13.89 4.13
N ASP A 36 -9.74 13.99 3.56
CA ASP A 36 -9.28 13.06 2.53
C ASP A 36 -9.01 11.66 3.11
N LYS A 37 -8.45 11.57 4.32
CA LYS A 37 -8.25 10.29 5.03
C LYS A 37 -9.57 9.61 5.42
N GLU A 38 -10.56 10.38 5.84
CA GLU A 38 -11.88 9.87 6.19
C GLU A 38 -12.65 9.39 4.93
N ASN A 39 -12.52 10.10 3.82
CA ASN A 39 -13.10 9.69 2.55
C ASN A 39 -12.46 8.41 2.00
N ILE A 40 -11.13 8.27 2.07
CA ILE A 40 -10.41 7.08 1.65
C ILE A 40 -10.84 5.89 2.54
N ALA A 41 -10.88 6.05 3.86
CA ALA A 41 -11.35 5.01 4.76
C ALA A 41 -12.79 4.57 4.43
N ASN A 42 -13.68 5.52 4.15
CA ASN A 42 -15.08 5.24 3.83
C ASN A 42 -15.28 4.56 2.47
N MET A 43 -14.38 4.75 1.50
CA MET A 43 -14.43 4.06 0.21
C MET A 43 -14.13 2.56 0.32
N TYR A 44 -13.32 2.17 1.29
CA TYR A 44 -12.94 0.76 1.52
C TYR A 44 -13.81 0.08 2.58
N THR A 45 -14.55 0.86 3.39
CA THR A 45 -15.46 0.32 4.41
C THR A 45 -16.88 0.22 3.87
N LYS A 46 -17.15 -0.74 3.00
CA LYS A 46 -18.52 -1.24 2.88
C LYS A 46 -18.81 -1.95 4.20
N LYS A 47 -19.47 -1.24 5.11
CA LYS A 47 -19.83 -1.73 6.44
C LYS A 47 -20.43 -3.13 6.31
N SER A 48 -19.71 -4.15 6.76
CA SER A 48 -20.25 -5.51 6.83
C SER A 48 -21.57 -5.44 7.60
N THR A 49 -22.67 -5.74 6.94
CA THR A 49 -24.01 -5.81 7.52
C THR A 49 -24.21 -7.09 8.33
N GLN A 50 -23.14 -7.69 8.83
CA GLN A 50 -23.21 -8.89 9.64
C GLN A 50 -24.02 -8.62 10.91
N ASN A 51 -25.12 -9.36 11.06
CA ASN A 51 -25.97 -9.27 12.24
C ASN A 51 -25.17 -9.73 13.47
N LYS A 52 -24.81 -8.80 14.36
CA LYS A 52 -24.01 -9.09 15.56
C LYS A 52 -24.69 -10.03 16.56
N LYS A 53 -25.95 -10.44 16.36
CA LYS A 53 -26.65 -11.40 17.22
C LYS A 53 -25.98 -12.78 17.25
N ASP A 54 -25.28 -13.17 16.20
CA ASP A 54 -24.64 -14.49 16.10
C ASP A 54 -23.13 -14.47 16.41
N TRP A 55 -22.66 -13.37 16.99
CA TRP A 55 -21.25 -13.26 17.37
C TRP A 55 -20.99 -13.94 18.71
N GLN A 56 -19.87 -14.63 18.81
CA GLN A 56 -19.42 -15.32 20.00
C GLN A 56 -18.00 -14.92 20.39
N VAL A 57 -17.68 -15.03 21.70
CA VAL A 57 -16.31 -14.83 22.17
C VAL A 57 -15.43 -15.94 21.61
N TYR A 58 -14.34 -15.57 20.95
CA TYR A 58 -13.38 -16.49 20.37
C TYR A 58 -12.29 -16.84 21.38
N GLN A 59 -12.15 -18.13 21.69
CA GLN A 59 -11.21 -18.64 22.69
C GLN A 59 -9.97 -19.34 22.07
N GLY A 60 -9.98 -19.58 20.76
CA GLY A 60 -8.89 -20.27 20.05
C GLY A 60 -7.68 -19.38 19.77
N ASP A 61 -6.70 -19.93 19.06
CA ASP A 61 -5.52 -19.21 18.60
C ASP A 61 -5.83 -18.29 17.43
N ILE A 62 -5.11 -17.18 17.36
CA ILE A 62 -5.20 -16.23 16.25
C ILE A 62 -4.11 -16.59 15.26
N ALA A 63 -4.50 -16.97 14.05
CA ALA A 63 -3.56 -17.25 12.98
C ALA A 63 -2.90 -15.95 12.51
N HIS A 64 -1.61 -16.01 12.21
CA HIS A 64 -0.87 -14.94 11.56
C HIS A 64 -0.15 -15.51 10.34
N VAL A 65 -0.38 -14.90 9.19
CA VAL A 65 0.36 -15.15 7.97
C VAL A 65 1.02 -13.87 7.50
N PHE A 66 2.20 -13.99 6.92
CA PHE A 66 2.90 -12.85 6.35
C PHE A 66 3.29 -13.15 4.90
N TYR A 67 3.37 -12.10 4.12
CA TYR A 67 3.76 -12.13 2.72
C TYR A 67 4.75 -11.02 2.43
N HIS A 68 5.34 -11.05 1.25
CA HIS A 68 6.11 -9.98 0.65
C HIS A 68 5.36 -9.43 -0.58
N PRO A 69 5.83 -8.36 -1.25
CA PRO A 69 5.33 -8.00 -2.58
C PRO A 69 5.37 -9.22 -3.51
N VAL A 70 4.30 -9.44 -4.24
CA VAL A 70 4.16 -10.67 -5.05
C VAL A 70 4.80 -10.52 -6.43
N ILE A 71 5.25 -11.64 -6.99
CA ILE A 71 5.71 -11.70 -8.37
C ILE A 71 4.51 -11.52 -9.30
N THR A 72 4.52 -10.44 -10.09
CA THR A 72 3.45 -10.08 -11.04
C THR A 72 3.69 -10.64 -12.44
N GLU A 73 4.97 -10.83 -12.82
CA GLU A 73 5.41 -11.36 -14.10
C GLU A 73 6.35 -12.56 -13.91
N PRO A 74 5.83 -13.78 -13.66
CA PRO A 74 6.64 -14.95 -13.35
C PRO A 74 7.67 -15.28 -14.43
N LYS A 75 7.33 -15.07 -15.72
CA LYS A 75 8.26 -15.29 -16.82
C LYS A 75 9.49 -14.41 -16.74
N VAL A 76 9.34 -13.18 -16.23
CA VAL A 76 10.47 -12.27 -16.03
C VAL A 76 11.23 -12.65 -14.76
N ALA A 77 10.52 -12.85 -13.64
CA ALA A 77 11.13 -13.10 -12.34
C ALA A 77 11.97 -14.39 -12.28
N PHE A 78 11.52 -15.46 -12.96
CA PHE A 78 12.20 -16.76 -12.93
C PHE A 78 13.21 -16.97 -14.06
N THR A 79 13.37 -16.02 -15.00
CA THR A 79 14.41 -16.03 -16.02
C THR A 79 15.55 -15.06 -15.76
N GLN A 80 15.59 -14.46 -14.57
CA GLN A 80 16.67 -13.62 -14.12
C GLN A 80 17.98 -14.40 -13.96
N GLU A 81 19.04 -13.71 -13.61
CA GLU A 81 20.30 -14.32 -13.19
C GLU A 81 20.06 -15.40 -12.13
N LYS A 82 20.82 -16.49 -12.16
CA LYS A 82 20.57 -17.72 -11.39
C LYS A 82 20.27 -17.49 -9.89
N ASN A 83 21.06 -16.61 -9.25
CA ASN A 83 20.89 -16.33 -7.81
C ASN A 83 19.60 -15.55 -7.55
N GLN A 84 19.25 -14.60 -8.40
CA GLN A 84 18.01 -13.84 -8.30
C GLN A 84 16.78 -14.73 -8.55
N ALA A 85 16.81 -15.54 -9.61
CA ALA A 85 15.74 -16.50 -9.91
C ALA A 85 15.55 -17.52 -8.79
N LYS A 86 16.66 -18.02 -8.18
CA LYS A 86 16.60 -18.90 -7.03
C LYS A 86 16.00 -18.22 -5.80
N GLY A 87 16.39 -16.98 -5.50
CA GLY A 87 15.82 -16.20 -4.40
C GLY A 87 14.32 -15.98 -4.59
N ASN A 88 13.88 -15.63 -5.81
CA ASN A 88 12.46 -15.50 -6.13
C ASN A 88 11.70 -16.82 -5.90
N PHE A 89 12.27 -17.93 -6.29
CA PHE A 89 11.65 -19.25 -6.11
C PHE A 89 11.57 -19.68 -4.63
N ASP A 90 12.61 -19.40 -3.86
CA ASP A 90 12.72 -19.87 -2.47
C ASP A 90 11.87 -19.02 -1.49
N TRP A 91 11.67 -17.73 -1.78
CA TRP A 91 11.15 -16.76 -0.79
C TRP A 91 9.91 -16.02 -1.21
N MET A 92 9.59 -15.99 -2.50
CA MET A 92 8.51 -15.15 -3.02
C MET A 92 7.39 -16.01 -3.62
N ILE A 93 6.18 -15.46 -3.60
CA ILE A 93 5.04 -16.08 -4.27
C ILE A 93 4.57 -15.23 -5.44
N THR A 94 3.92 -15.84 -6.39
CA THR A 94 3.29 -15.16 -7.50
C THR A 94 1.94 -14.55 -7.10
N ALA A 95 1.48 -13.56 -7.86
CA ALA A 95 0.14 -12.99 -7.69
C ALA A 95 -0.96 -14.06 -7.73
N ASP A 96 -0.81 -15.09 -8.57
CA ASP A 96 -1.79 -16.16 -8.68
C ASP A 96 -1.74 -17.13 -7.49
N GLU A 97 -0.57 -17.36 -6.91
CA GLU A 97 -0.46 -18.15 -5.67
C GLU A 97 -1.08 -17.39 -4.50
N PHE A 98 -0.88 -16.08 -4.42
CA PHE A 98 -1.53 -15.26 -3.41
C PHE A 98 -3.06 -15.30 -3.54
N LYS A 99 -3.60 -15.16 -4.75
CA LYS A 99 -5.06 -15.30 -5.00
C LYS A 99 -5.59 -16.67 -4.56
N ARG A 100 -4.85 -17.73 -4.86
CA ARG A 100 -5.21 -19.08 -4.40
C ARG A 100 -5.18 -19.21 -2.89
N SER A 101 -4.16 -18.67 -2.22
CA SER A 101 -4.07 -18.69 -0.76
C SER A 101 -5.24 -17.96 -0.08
N LEU A 102 -5.65 -16.81 -0.60
CA LEU A 102 -6.83 -16.08 -0.10
C LEU A 102 -8.11 -16.93 -0.23
N ASN A 103 -8.29 -17.61 -1.37
CA ASN A 103 -9.43 -18.51 -1.56
C ASN A 103 -9.44 -19.67 -0.57
N GLU A 104 -8.28 -20.29 -0.30
CA GLU A 104 -8.18 -21.36 0.69
C GLU A 104 -8.44 -20.85 2.12
N LEU A 105 -7.89 -19.71 2.49
CA LEU A 105 -8.17 -19.08 3.78
C LEU A 105 -9.68 -18.80 3.95
N TYR A 106 -10.34 -18.30 2.92
CA TYR A 106 -11.78 -18.06 2.93
C TYR A 106 -12.60 -19.33 3.06
N LYS A 107 -12.31 -20.37 2.28
CA LYS A 107 -12.95 -21.70 2.38
C LYS A 107 -12.81 -22.34 3.75
N HIS A 108 -11.66 -22.11 4.41
CA HIS A 108 -11.40 -22.59 5.76
C HIS A 108 -11.95 -21.69 6.86
N HIS A 109 -12.85 -20.76 6.50
CA HIS A 109 -13.58 -19.86 7.41
C HIS A 109 -12.70 -18.86 8.17
N TYR A 110 -11.53 -18.51 7.64
CA TYR A 110 -10.76 -17.41 8.20
C TYR A 110 -11.42 -16.07 7.92
N ILE A 111 -11.23 -15.13 8.85
CA ILE A 111 -11.68 -13.74 8.74
C ILE A 111 -10.55 -12.82 9.13
N LEU A 112 -10.25 -11.84 8.29
CA LEU A 112 -9.23 -10.84 8.57
C LEU A 112 -9.65 -9.96 9.74
N ILE A 113 -8.74 -9.74 10.68
CA ILE A 113 -8.90 -8.85 11.80
C ILE A 113 -7.77 -7.85 11.90
N ASP A 114 -8.08 -6.65 12.35
CA ASP A 114 -7.08 -5.71 12.83
C ASP A 114 -6.44 -6.25 14.13
N PRO A 115 -5.09 -6.34 14.24
CA PRO A 115 -4.43 -6.80 15.47
C PRO A 115 -4.88 -6.04 16.72
N HIS A 116 -5.21 -4.74 16.61
CA HIS A 116 -5.71 -3.94 17.73
C HIS A 116 -7.11 -4.36 18.25
N LYS A 117 -7.84 -5.19 17.50
CA LYS A 117 -9.07 -5.81 18.01
C LYS A 117 -8.81 -6.98 18.96
N ALA A 118 -7.65 -7.63 18.78
CA ALA A 118 -7.26 -8.81 19.54
C ALA A 118 -6.26 -8.52 20.66
N TYR A 119 -5.49 -7.44 20.53
CA TYR A 119 -4.40 -7.12 21.45
C TYR A 119 -4.37 -5.63 21.81
N ASP A 120 -4.01 -5.35 23.09
CA ASP A 120 -3.59 -4.03 23.55
C ASP A 120 -2.08 -4.00 23.72
N LEU A 121 -1.47 -2.91 23.25
CA LEU A 121 -0.04 -2.65 23.41
C LEU A 121 0.13 -1.46 24.37
N LYS A 122 0.70 -1.70 25.55
CA LYS A 122 1.04 -0.66 26.54
C LYS A 122 2.53 -0.71 26.84
N GLY A 123 3.27 0.24 26.27
CA GLY A 123 4.74 0.23 26.33
C GLY A 123 5.30 -1.04 25.69
N LYS A 124 5.94 -1.90 26.48
CA LYS A 124 6.49 -3.19 25.99
C LYS A 124 5.58 -4.40 26.29
N THR A 125 4.40 -4.16 26.88
CA THR A 125 3.49 -5.25 27.29
C THR A 125 2.38 -5.40 26.27
N VAL A 126 2.20 -6.63 25.78
CA VAL A 126 1.08 -7.02 24.91
C VAL A 126 0.08 -7.81 25.75
N THR A 127 -1.18 -7.39 25.76
CA THR A 127 -2.25 -8.07 26.47
C THR A 127 -3.34 -8.48 25.48
N ARG A 128 -3.78 -9.74 25.56
CA ARG A 128 -4.89 -10.24 24.74
C ARG A 128 -6.20 -9.64 25.22
N LYS A 129 -7.03 -9.22 24.26
CA LYS A 129 -8.38 -8.68 24.48
C LYS A 129 -9.43 -9.74 24.19
N GLU A 130 -10.63 -9.55 24.74
CA GLU A 130 -11.80 -10.31 24.29
C GLU A 130 -12.10 -10.01 22.82
N LEU A 131 -12.06 -11.04 21.99
CA LEU A 131 -12.36 -10.95 20.58
C LEU A 131 -13.70 -11.64 20.29
N LYS A 132 -14.66 -10.91 19.72
CA LYS A 132 -15.94 -11.47 19.27
C LYS A 132 -15.94 -11.61 17.75
N LEU A 133 -16.35 -12.76 17.26
CA LEU A 133 -16.41 -13.09 15.85
C LEU A 133 -17.77 -13.72 15.49
N PRO A 134 -18.19 -13.66 14.22
CA PRO A 134 -19.31 -14.45 13.74
C PRO A 134 -19.07 -15.94 14.01
N LYS A 135 -20.12 -16.65 14.35
CA LYS A 135 -20.05 -18.08 14.67
C LYS A 135 -19.36 -18.87 13.53
N GLY A 136 -18.40 -19.69 13.91
CA GLY A 136 -17.66 -20.55 12.97
C GLY A 136 -16.49 -19.88 12.24
N LYS A 137 -16.30 -18.56 12.37
CA LYS A 137 -15.13 -17.87 11.80
C LYS A 137 -13.90 -18.03 12.70
N LYS A 138 -12.72 -18.05 12.07
CA LYS A 138 -11.40 -18.12 12.72
C LYS A 138 -10.61 -16.83 12.42
N PRO A 139 -10.03 -16.16 13.42
CA PRO A 139 -9.34 -14.89 13.20
C PRO A 139 -8.02 -15.10 12.48
N LEU A 140 -7.72 -14.20 11.54
CA LEU A 140 -6.49 -14.14 10.78
C LEU A 140 -5.92 -12.73 10.81
N ILE A 141 -4.66 -12.60 11.21
CA ILE A 141 -3.85 -11.42 10.97
C ILE A 141 -3.02 -11.67 9.71
N LEU A 142 -3.03 -10.74 8.78
CA LEU A 142 -2.21 -10.76 7.59
C LEU A 142 -1.29 -9.55 7.63
N SER A 143 0.02 -9.78 7.54
CA SER A 143 1.02 -8.73 7.39
C SER A 143 1.73 -8.84 6.05
N ILE A 144 2.29 -7.73 5.60
CA ILE A 144 3.05 -7.65 4.36
C ILE A 144 4.38 -6.99 4.69
N ASP A 145 5.44 -7.75 4.54
CA ASP A 145 6.80 -7.31 4.80
C ASP A 145 7.40 -6.71 3.52
N ASP A 146 8.41 -5.87 3.66
CA ASP A 146 9.22 -5.32 2.56
C ASP A 146 8.43 -4.55 1.47
N MET A 147 7.35 -3.84 1.83
CA MET A 147 6.56 -3.01 0.91
C MET A 147 7.30 -1.75 0.40
N ASN A 148 8.63 -1.80 0.35
CA ASN A 148 9.46 -0.69 -0.11
C ASN A 148 9.71 -0.69 -1.62
N TYR A 149 9.37 -1.76 -2.34
CA TYR A 149 9.65 -1.93 -3.76
C TYR A 149 11.13 -1.62 -4.08
N TYR A 150 12.01 -2.45 -3.52
CA TYR A 150 13.47 -2.31 -3.63
C TYR A 150 13.94 -2.27 -5.08
N GLU A 151 15.11 -1.68 -5.30
CA GLU A 151 15.70 -1.53 -6.63
C GLU A 151 15.83 -2.88 -7.37
N TYR A 152 16.15 -3.96 -6.64
CA TYR A 152 16.26 -5.30 -7.24
C TYR A 152 14.92 -5.89 -7.73
N MET A 153 13.79 -5.33 -7.32
CA MET A 153 12.45 -5.75 -7.74
C MET A 153 12.03 -5.10 -9.06
N ARG A 154 12.49 -3.86 -9.30
CA ARG A 154 12.07 -3.05 -10.45
C ARG A 154 12.53 -3.64 -11.76
N GLY A 155 11.59 -3.86 -12.69
CA GLY A 155 11.86 -4.51 -13.97
C GLY A 155 12.18 -6.00 -13.87
N HIS A 156 12.08 -6.61 -12.68
CA HIS A 156 12.41 -8.01 -12.45
C HIS A 156 11.16 -8.86 -12.12
N GLY A 157 10.01 -8.43 -12.59
CA GLY A 157 8.76 -9.20 -12.49
C GLY A 157 7.91 -8.85 -11.27
N TYR A 158 8.17 -7.72 -10.64
CA TYR A 158 7.37 -7.13 -9.57
C TYR A 158 6.71 -5.82 -10.03
N ALA A 159 5.75 -5.33 -9.26
CA ALA A 159 5.32 -3.95 -9.40
C ALA A 159 6.43 -2.98 -8.96
N ASP A 160 6.41 -1.75 -9.51
CA ASP A 160 7.37 -0.72 -9.12
C ASP A 160 6.92 0.05 -7.89
N ARG A 161 5.60 0.20 -7.71
CA ARG A 161 5.00 0.91 -6.58
C ARG A 161 3.48 0.76 -6.54
N LEU A 162 2.89 1.20 -5.43
CA LEU A 162 1.45 1.46 -5.31
C LEU A 162 1.16 2.93 -5.57
N VAL A 163 0.07 3.21 -6.27
CA VAL A 163 -0.44 4.55 -6.55
C VAL A 163 -1.95 4.59 -6.37
N LEU A 164 -2.51 5.79 -6.28
CA LEU A 164 -3.96 5.96 -6.35
C LEU A 164 -4.36 6.25 -7.80
N ASP A 165 -5.39 5.56 -8.28
CA ASP A 165 -6.00 5.85 -9.57
C ASP A 165 -6.89 7.11 -9.50
N GLN A 166 -7.52 7.48 -10.61
CA GLN A 166 -8.42 8.64 -10.69
C GLN A 166 -9.65 8.51 -9.77
N LYS A 167 -10.01 7.29 -9.37
CA LYS A 167 -11.11 7.00 -8.44
C LYS A 167 -10.65 6.85 -7.00
N GLN A 168 -9.38 7.14 -6.73
CA GLN A 168 -8.74 6.98 -5.42
C GLN A 168 -8.63 5.52 -4.95
N HIS A 169 -8.66 4.55 -5.86
CA HIS A 169 -8.34 3.17 -5.53
C HIS A 169 -6.84 2.96 -5.51
N VAL A 170 -6.37 2.11 -4.60
CA VAL A 170 -4.97 1.65 -4.59
C VAL A 170 -4.78 0.65 -5.73
N VAL A 171 -3.88 0.99 -6.64
CA VAL A 171 -3.49 0.13 -7.77
C VAL A 171 -1.99 -0.05 -7.79
N SER A 172 -1.51 -1.15 -8.35
CA SER A 172 -0.09 -1.32 -8.63
C SER A 172 0.28 -0.60 -9.92
N GLU A 173 1.49 -0.04 -9.96
CA GLU A 173 2.09 0.54 -11.15
C GLU A 173 3.32 -0.28 -11.53
N THR A 174 3.45 -0.60 -12.80
CA THR A 174 4.61 -1.29 -13.37
C THR A 174 5.10 -0.52 -14.59
N LYS A 175 6.40 -0.39 -14.71
CA LYS A 175 7.06 0.25 -15.85
C LYS A 175 7.83 -0.82 -16.64
N ASP A 176 7.49 -1.01 -17.91
CA ASP A 176 8.19 -1.95 -18.76
C ASP A 176 9.58 -1.41 -19.19
N LYS A 177 10.37 -2.27 -19.84
CA LYS A 177 11.72 -1.94 -20.35
C LYS A 177 11.74 -0.78 -21.36
N ASN A 178 10.61 -0.43 -21.97
CA ASN A 178 10.46 0.68 -22.91
C ASN A 178 10.02 1.97 -22.21
N GLY A 179 9.82 1.92 -20.89
CA GLY A 179 9.36 3.04 -20.08
C GLY A 179 7.85 3.22 -20.08
N LYS A 180 7.07 2.32 -20.68
CA LYS A 180 5.60 2.36 -20.66
C LYS A 180 5.11 1.99 -19.27
N VAL A 181 4.31 2.88 -18.69
CA VAL A 181 3.68 2.70 -17.39
C VAL A 181 2.30 2.07 -17.57
N THR A 182 2.01 1.04 -16.77
CA THR A 182 0.70 0.39 -16.67
C THR A 182 0.29 0.30 -15.22
N THR A 183 -1.02 0.38 -14.96
CA THR A 183 -1.61 0.22 -13.63
C THR A 183 -2.55 -0.97 -13.60
N SER A 184 -2.73 -1.61 -12.42
CA SER A 184 -3.60 -2.76 -12.26
C SER A 184 -4.27 -2.76 -10.89
N GLU A 185 -5.58 -3.05 -10.86
CA GLU A 185 -6.36 -3.28 -9.63
C GLU A 185 -6.26 -4.74 -9.12
N THR A 186 -5.68 -5.65 -9.91
CA THR A 186 -5.68 -7.10 -9.64
C THR A 186 -4.31 -7.74 -9.70
N ASN A 187 -3.29 -6.91 -9.77
CA ASN A 187 -1.90 -7.31 -9.77
C ASN A 187 -1.19 -6.66 -8.58
N ASP A 188 -0.33 -7.40 -7.90
CA ASP A 188 0.27 -7.06 -6.62
C ASP A 188 -0.65 -7.24 -5.40
N ILE A 189 -0.01 -7.39 -4.23
CA ILE A 189 -0.63 -7.94 -3.02
C ILE A 189 -1.77 -7.07 -2.48
N VAL A 190 -1.59 -5.74 -2.39
CA VAL A 190 -2.61 -4.85 -1.83
C VAL A 190 -3.83 -4.71 -2.74
N PRO A 191 -3.70 -4.45 -4.05
CA PRO A 191 -4.84 -4.44 -4.96
C PRO A 191 -5.61 -5.76 -4.99
N ILE A 192 -4.90 -6.90 -5.01
CA ILE A 192 -5.53 -8.24 -4.98
C ILE A 192 -6.34 -8.42 -3.69
N LEU A 193 -5.77 -8.08 -2.52
CA LEU A 193 -6.45 -8.21 -1.23
C LEU A 193 -7.68 -7.31 -1.16
N ASN A 194 -7.57 -6.06 -1.60
CA ASN A 194 -8.68 -5.12 -1.63
C ASN A 194 -9.83 -5.62 -2.52
N GLN A 195 -9.50 -6.14 -3.71
CA GLN A 195 -10.52 -6.72 -4.59
C GLN A 195 -11.15 -7.96 -3.96
N PHE A 196 -10.35 -8.83 -3.34
CA PHE A 196 -10.85 -10.03 -2.68
C PHE A 196 -11.83 -9.71 -1.54
N VAL A 197 -11.50 -8.74 -0.68
CA VAL A 197 -12.39 -8.29 0.41
C VAL A 197 -13.66 -7.64 -0.14
N LYS A 198 -13.57 -6.90 -1.24
CA LYS A 198 -14.74 -6.32 -1.92
C LYS A 198 -15.70 -7.39 -2.44
N ASP A 199 -15.17 -8.49 -2.98
CA ASP A 199 -15.94 -9.61 -3.52
C ASP A 199 -16.46 -10.53 -2.39
N HIS A 200 -15.76 -10.59 -1.25
CA HIS A 200 -16.06 -11.40 -0.07
C HIS A 200 -16.12 -10.53 1.20
N PRO A 201 -17.17 -9.69 1.38
CA PRO A 201 -17.22 -8.73 2.49
C PRO A 201 -17.20 -9.37 3.88
N ASP A 202 -17.53 -10.66 3.98
CA ASP A 202 -17.45 -11.46 5.22
C ASP A 202 -16.06 -12.07 5.47
N PHE A 203 -15.08 -11.79 4.60
CA PHE A 203 -13.68 -12.14 4.81
C PHE A 203 -12.93 -11.13 5.67
N SER A 204 -13.48 -9.94 5.91
CA SER A 204 -12.92 -8.93 6.81
C SER A 204 -13.89 -8.55 7.91
N LEU A 205 -13.38 -8.41 9.14
CA LEU A 205 -14.19 -8.04 10.30
C LEU A 205 -14.67 -6.58 10.23
N ASN A 206 -13.97 -5.73 9.51
CA ASN A 206 -14.23 -4.31 9.39
C ASN A 206 -14.78 -3.89 8.01
N GLY A 207 -14.87 -4.80 7.09
CA GLY A 207 -15.21 -4.55 5.68
C GLY A 207 -13.98 -4.36 4.83
#